data_429555158de41934321dc2af29f2efcb
#
_entry.id   429555158de41934321dc2af29f2efcb
#
_cell.length_a   1.000
_cell.length_b   1.000
_cell.length_c   1.000
_cell.angle_alpha   90.00
_cell.angle_beta   90.00
_cell.angle_gamma   90.00
#
_symmetry.space_group_name_H-M   'P 1'
#
loop_
_entity.id
_entity.type
_entity.pdbx_description
1 polymer ?
#
loop_
_entity_poly.entity_id
_entity_poly.type
_entity_poly.pdbx_seq_one_letter_code
_entity_poly.pdbx_strand_id
1 'polypeptide(L)'
;LDYNREEMRRRREYEEALAAQKKLEEKLTSLKRAARTAKGRLLSSTTKSETWHRMSLAWLDREAGYNGEMASARVYLRELPFQDYVRALEPFVLSMPEATNLAIEVAAVAANLSDWTVKGDTLLLERAKRDYASENASFAAWQREHPEHETWRKKPPTRSQGFLITRIAAAQDVEPPLRVNRGEAHDWIARHGGNPRFVAETSTSATSLNATDQDDDDACAPDLGEKRVS
;
A
#
# COMPACT_ATOMS: atom_id res chain seq x y z
N LEU A 1 -14.35 1.96 -61.65
CA LEU A 1 -15.33 2.50 -60.66
C LEU A 1 -15.72 1.47 -59.57
N ASP A 2 -15.72 0.17 -59.86
CA ASP A 2 -16.12 -0.88 -58.89
C ASP A 2 -15.04 -1.18 -57.83
N TYR A 3 -13.77 -1.13 -58.19
CA TYR A 3 -12.67 -1.39 -57.24
C TYR A 3 -12.69 -0.44 -56.02
N ASN A 4 -12.92 0.84 -56.25
CA ASN A 4 -12.99 1.85 -55.18
C ASN A 4 -14.19 1.64 -54.24
N ARG A 5 -15.29 1.12 -54.75
CA ARG A 5 -16.50 0.84 -53.94
C ARG A 5 -16.31 -0.39 -53.09
N GLU A 6 -15.60 -1.38 -53.57
CA GLU A 6 -15.31 -2.60 -52.81
C GLU A 6 -14.26 -2.35 -51.73
N GLU A 7 -13.26 -1.54 -51.97
CA GLU A 7 -12.28 -1.10 -50.99
C GLU A 7 -12.93 -0.31 -49.87
N MET A 8 -13.81 0.63 -50.17
CA MET A 8 -14.58 1.40 -49.20
C MET A 8 -15.48 0.52 -48.31
N ARG A 9 -16.07 -0.55 -48.87
CA ARG A 9 -16.88 -1.50 -48.12
C ARG A 9 -15.99 -2.28 -47.15
N ARG A 10 -14.86 -2.82 -47.58
CA ARG A 10 -13.92 -3.56 -46.73
C ARG A 10 -13.38 -2.70 -45.59
N ARG A 11 -13.13 -1.42 -45.87
CA ARG A 11 -12.68 -0.47 -44.87
C ARG A 11 -13.73 -0.22 -43.81
N ARG A 12 -15.00 -0.04 -44.18
CA ARG A 12 -16.12 0.08 -43.22
C ARG A 12 -16.27 -1.19 -42.34
N GLU A 13 -16.27 -2.36 -42.98
CA GLU A 13 -16.36 -3.63 -42.27
C GLU A 13 -15.23 -3.78 -41.23
N TYR A 14 -14.01 -3.37 -41.58
CA TYR A 14 -12.89 -3.35 -40.68
C TYR A 14 -13.07 -2.36 -39.51
N GLU A 15 -13.50 -1.14 -39.79
CA GLU A 15 -13.77 -0.12 -38.77
C GLU A 15 -14.90 -0.54 -37.82
N GLU A 16 -15.95 -1.17 -38.34
CA GLU A 16 -17.05 -1.73 -37.54
C GLU A 16 -16.58 -2.88 -36.66
N ALA A 17 -15.73 -3.77 -37.17
CA ALA A 17 -15.14 -4.87 -36.39
C ALA A 17 -14.24 -4.35 -35.28
N LEU A 18 -13.42 -3.33 -35.55
CA LEU A 18 -12.60 -2.66 -34.54
C LEU A 18 -13.44 -2.01 -33.42
N ALA A 19 -14.51 -1.32 -33.83
CA ALA A 19 -15.43 -0.70 -32.87
C ALA A 19 -16.15 -1.74 -31.97
N ALA A 20 -16.53 -2.87 -32.56
CA ALA A 20 -17.12 -4.00 -31.86
C ALA A 20 -16.12 -4.63 -30.88
N GLN A 21 -14.89 -4.85 -31.32
CA GLN A 21 -13.82 -5.36 -30.43
C GLN A 21 -13.62 -4.46 -29.22
N LYS A 22 -13.49 -3.15 -29.42
CA LYS A 22 -13.32 -2.19 -28.33
C LYS A 22 -14.47 -2.23 -27.32
N LYS A 23 -15.71 -2.31 -27.78
CA LYS A 23 -16.89 -2.46 -26.91
C LYS A 23 -16.85 -3.76 -26.10
N LEU A 24 -16.40 -4.86 -26.70
CA LEU A 24 -16.26 -6.14 -26.00
C LEU A 24 -15.17 -6.09 -24.93
N GLU A 25 -14.05 -5.43 -25.22
CA GLU A 25 -12.95 -5.25 -24.24
C GLU A 25 -13.41 -4.39 -23.04
N GLU A 26 -14.14 -3.30 -23.29
CA GLU A 26 -14.73 -2.47 -22.24
C GLU A 26 -15.71 -3.27 -21.38
N LYS A 27 -16.59 -4.06 -22.03
CA LYS A 27 -17.53 -4.94 -21.33
C LYS A 27 -16.83 -6.02 -20.54
N LEU A 28 -15.78 -6.63 -21.08
CA LEU A 28 -14.97 -7.63 -20.36
C LEU A 28 -14.31 -7.04 -19.11
N THR A 29 -13.76 -5.83 -19.23
CA THR A 29 -13.14 -5.12 -18.12
C THR A 29 -14.16 -4.81 -17.02
N SER A 30 -15.36 -4.36 -17.39
CA SER A 30 -16.47 -4.11 -16.47
C SER A 30 -16.91 -5.40 -15.76
N LEU A 31 -17.05 -6.51 -16.48
CA LEU A 31 -17.42 -7.81 -15.91
C LEU A 31 -16.34 -8.34 -14.96
N LYS A 32 -15.06 -8.21 -15.31
CA LYS A 32 -13.95 -8.59 -14.42
C LYS A 32 -13.98 -7.79 -13.12
N ARG A 33 -14.29 -6.48 -13.19
CA ARG A 33 -14.44 -5.62 -12.00
C ARG A 33 -15.64 -6.06 -11.16
N ALA A 34 -16.78 -6.31 -11.76
CA ALA A 34 -17.99 -6.78 -11.08
C ALA A 34 -17.75 -8.14 -10.39
N ALA A 35 -17.11 -9.09 -11.06
CA ALA A 35 -16.76 -10.39 -10.51
C ALA A 35 -15.81 -10.26 -9.30
N ARG A 36 -14.80 -9.39 -9.37
CA ARG A 36 -13.89 -9.12 -8.26
C ARG A 36 -14.63 -8.53 -7.07
N THR A 37 -15.51 -7.55 -7.30
CA THR A 37 -16.34 -6.94 -6.24
C THR A 37 -17.29 -7.95 -5.62
N ALA A 38 -17.94 -8.80 -6.42
CA ALA A 38 -18.81 -9.86 -5.91
C ALA A 38 -18.07 -10.89 -5.08
N LYS A 39 -16.87 -11.30 -5.52
CA LYS A 39 -15.97 -12.18 -4.75
C LYS A 39 -15.56 -11.53 -3.42
N GLY A 40 -15.19 -10.24 -3.43
CA GLY A 40 -14.85 -9.51 -2.21
C GLY A 40 -16.01 -9.47 -1.22
N ARG A 41 -17.24 -9.18 -1.69
CA ARG A 41 -18.45 -9.20 -0.85
C ARG A 41 -18.75 -10.59 -0.28
N LEU A 42 -18.62 -11.63 -1.09
CA LEU A 42 -18.81 -13.01 -0.64
C LEU A 42 -17.81 -13.36 0.47
N LEU A 43 -16.53 -13.09 0.27
CA LEU A 43 -15.48 -13.38 1.25
C LEU A 43 -15.68 -12.58 2.55
N SER A 44 -16.12 -11.32 2.49
CA SER A 44 -16.35 -10.51 3.68
C SER A 44 -17.62 -10.90 4.45
N SER A 45 -18.62 -11.49 3.78
CA SER A 45 -19.89 -11.84 4.40
C SER A 45 -20.00 -13.30 4.86
N THR A 46 -19.27 -14.23 4.22
CA THR A 46 -19.45 -15.67 4.46
C THR A 46 -18.24 -16.36 5.08
N THR A 47 -17.06 -15.75 5.03
CA THR A 47 -15.84 -16.32 5.61
C THR A 47 -15.26 -15.35 6.63
N LYS A 48 -14.77 -15.85 7.75
CA LYS A 48 -13.97 -15.10 8.73
C LYS A 48 -12.56 -14.84 8.16
N SER A 49 -12.51 -14.18 7.00
CA SER A 49 -11.27 -13.80 6.31
C SER A 49 -10.60 -12.63 7.03
N GLU A 50 -9.34 -12.38 6.69
CA GLU A 50 -8.60 -11.18 7.13
C GLU A 50 -9.37 -9.88 6.86
N THR A 51 -10.00 -9.77 5.68
CA THR A 51 -10.86 -8.62 5.33
C THR A 51 -12.06 -8.51 6.27
N TRP A 52 -12.73 -9.61 6.59
CA TRP A 52 -13.84 -9.63 7.55
C TRP A 52 -13.36 -9.18 8.93
N HIS A 53 -12.22 -9.68 9.39
CA HIS A 53 -11.63 -9.32 10.67
C HIS A 53 -11.33 -7.82 10.75
N ARG A 54 -10.65 -7.27 9.74
CA ARG A 54 -10.39 -5.81 9.66
C ARG A 54 -11.65 -4.97 9.66
N MET A 55 -12.68 -5.38 8.90
CA MET A 55 -13.96 -4.66 8.86
C MET A 55 -14.68 -4.69 10.20
N SER A 56 -14.65 -5.80 10.92
CA SER A 56 -15.29 -5.93 12.24
C SER A 56 -14.58 -5.06 13.28
N LEU A 57 -13.25 -5.02 13.28
CA LEU A 57 -12.49 -4.15 14.18
C LEU A 57 -12.71 -2.68 13.85
N ALA A 58 -12.70 -2.30 12.58
CA ALA A 58 -12.94 -0.92 12.16
C ALA A 58 -14.36 -0.43 12.53
N TRP A 59 -15.36 -1.33 12.54
CA TRP A 59 -16.69 -1.00 13.02
C TRP A 59 -16.69 -0.72 14.53
N LEU A 60 -16.10 -1.60 15.33
CA LEU A 60 -15.99 -1.41 16.78
C LEU A 60 -15.22 -0.12 17.14
N ASP A 61 -14.15 0.16 16.43
CA ASP A 61 -13.37 1.37 16.61
C ASP A 61 -14.20 2.63 16.37
N ARG A 62 -14.98 2.64 15.28
CA ARG A 62 -15.84 3.77 14.93
C ARG A 62 -16.96 3.97 15.97
N GLU A 63 -17.59 2.91 16.42
CA GLU A 63 -18.62 2.96 17.48
C GLU A 63 -18.06 3.52 18.79
N ALA A 64 -16.80 3.19 19.11
CA ALA A 64 -16.12 3.72 20.30
C ALA A 64 -15.64 5.18 20.13
N GLY A 65 -15.64 5.72 18.90
CA GLY A 65 -15.24 7.08 18.60
C GLY A 65 -13.84 7.26 18.01
N TYR A 66 -13.13 6.17 17.65
CA TYR A 66 -11.88 6.29 16.91
C TYR A 66 -12.12 6.80 15.48
N ASN A 67 -11.20 7.62 15.01
CA ASN A 67 -11.12 8.12 13.64
C ASN A 67 -9.69 8.00 13.08
N GLY A 68 -9.50 8.37 11.80
CA GLY A 68 -8.20 8.28 11.14
C GLY A 68 -7.11 9.16 11.76
N GLU A 69 -7.46 10.30 12.32
CA GLU A 69 -6.51 11.22 12.96
C GLU A 69 -5.90 10.63 14.24
N MET A 70 -6.62 9.72 14.88
CA MET A 70 -6.18 9.05 16.10
C MET A 70 -5.30 7.82 15.85
N ALA A 71 -5.12 7.40 14.58
CA ALA A 71 -4.49 6.13 14.25
C ALA A 71 -3.06 6.01 14.79
N SER A 72 -2.21 7.00 14.55
CA SER A 72 -0.82 7.00 15.02
C SER A 72 -0.72 7.08 16.54
N ALA A 73 -1.54 7.91 17.17
CA ALA A 73 -1.59 8.02 18.65
C ALA A 73 -2.03 6.69 19.29
N ARG A 74 -2.98 6.00 18.67
CA ARG A 74 -3.41 4.66 19.12
C ARG A 74 -2.28 3.63 18.99
N VAL A 75 -1.50 3.67 17.90
CA VAL A 75 -0.33 2.80 17.75
C VAL A 75 0.64 3.00 18.89
N TYR A 76 0.94 4.25 19.23
CA TYR A 76 1.80 4.54 20.39
C TYR A 76 1.26 3.94 21.69
N LEU A 77 -0.02 4.20 22.02
CA LEU A 77 -0.65 3.66 23.23
C LEU A 77 -0.55 2.14 23.32
N ARG A 78 -0.78 1.44 22.19
CA ARG A 78 -0.79 -0.03 22.13
C ARG A 78 0.60 -0.66 22.14
N GLU A 79 1.65 0.07 21.80
CA GLU A 79 3.04 -0.37 21.86
C GLU A 79 3.69 -0.10 23.22
N LEU A 80 3.00 0.59 24.13
CA LEU A 80 3.52 0.81 25.49
C LEU A 80 3.67 -0.52 26.24
N PRO A 81 4.71 -0.66 27.08
CA PRO A 81 4.76 -1.73 28.07
C PRO A 81 3.48 -1.73 28.94
N PHE A 82 3.04 -2.91 29.35
CA PHE A 82 1.74 -3.05 30.04
C PHE A 82 1.55 -2.10 31.23
N GLN A 83 2.59 -1.90 32.06
CA GLN A 83 2.52 -0.99 33.19
C GLN A 83 2.31 0.47 32.79
N ASP A 84 2.98 0.91 31.72
CA ASP A 84 2.86 2.27 31.19
C ASP A 84 1.51 2.48 30.49
N TYR A 85 1.02 1.45 29.79
CA TYR A 85 -0.33 1.43 29.23
C TYR A 85 -1.40 1.60 30.32
N VAL A 86 -1.32 0.84 31.42
CA VAL A 86 -2.25 0.96 32.55
C VAL A 86 -2.17 2.36 33.17
N ARG A 87 -0.97 2.86 33.42
CA ARG A 87 -0.76 4.22 33.94
C ARG A 87 -1.33 5.31 33.04
N ALA A 88 -1.21 5.14 31.73
CA ALA A 88 -1.76 6.10 30.76
C ALA A 88 -3.29 6.12 30.77
N LEU A 89 -3.96 5.02 31.12
CA LEU A 89 -5.42 4.92 31.17
C LEU A 89 -6.01 5.26 32.54
N GLU A 90 -5.24 5.17 33.61
CA GLU A 90 -5.70 5.30 35.01
C GLU A 90 -6.58 6.55 35.27
N PRO A 91 -6.22 7.77 34.82
CA PRO A 91 -7.05 8.96 35.04
C PRO A 91 -8.44 8.84 34.39
N PHE A 92 -8.52 8.16 33.27
CA PHE A 92 -9.76 7.97 32.49
C PHE A 92 -10.63 6.86 33.07
N VAL A 93 -10.04 5.79 33.57
CA VAL A 93 -10.75 4.72 34.30
C VAL A 93 -11.46 5.30 35.53
N LEU A 94 -10.79 6.14 36.28
CA LEU A 94 -11.36 6.78 37.48
C LEU A 94 -12.49 7.76 37.13
N SER A 95 -12.40 8.45 35.99
CA SER A 95 -13.43 9.42 35.57
C SER A 95 -14.61 8.79 34.84
N MET A 96 -14.45 7.57 34.28
CA MET A 96 -15.42 6.88 33.43
C MET A 96 -15.63 5.42 33.89
N PRO A 97 -16.11 5.14 35.12
CA PRO A 97 -16.11 3.79 35.71
C PRO A 97 -17.03 2.80 34.97
N GLU A 98 -18.06 3.29 34.28
CA GLU A 98 -19.02 2.46 33.52
C GLU A 98 -18.67 2.35 32.03
N ALA A 99 -17.55 2.95 31.59
CA ALA A 99 -17.18 2.94 30.17
C ALA A 99 -16.50 1.62 29.78
N THR A 100 -16.60 1.27 28.50
CA THR A 100 -15.85 0.14 27.94
C THR A 100 -14.35 0.48 27.87
N ASN A 101 -13.49 -0.54 27.90
CA ASN A 101 -12.04 -0.36 27.73
C ASN A 101 -11.73 0.45 26.47
N LEU A 102 -12.44 0.20 25.38
CA LEU A 102 -12.22 0.91 24.11
C LEU A 102 -12.61 2.39 24.20
N ALA A 103 -13.69 2.73 24.90
CA ALA A 103 -14.07 4.12 25.13
C ALA A 103 -13.07 4.87 26.03
N ILE A 104 -12.50 4.18 27.02
CA ILE A 104 -11.44 4.70 27.89
C ILE A 104 -10.18 4.99 27.06
N GLU A 105 -9.78 4.06 26.18
CA GLU A 105 -8.65 4.28 25.25
C GLU A 105 -8.88 5.48 24.34
N VAL A 106 -10.07 5.61 23.76
CA VAL A 106 -10.43 6.77 22.93
C VAL A 106 -10.28 8.08 23.69
N ALA A 107 -10.77 8.13 24.92
CA ALA A 107 -10.64 9.33 25.76
C ALA A 107 -9.17 9.66 26.06
N ALA A 108 -8.36 8.65 26.39
CA ALA A 108 -6.93 8.83 26.63
C ALA A 108 -6.18 9.30 25.37
N VAL A 109 -6.49 8.70 24.20
CA VAL A 109 -5.90 9.10 22.91
C VAL A 109 -6.31 10.53 22.56
N ALA A 110 -7.59 10.90 22.70
CA ALA A 110 -8.08 12.24 22.41
C ALA A 110 -7.38 13.31 23.28
N ALA A 111 -7.21 13.02 24.56
CA ALA A 111 -6.55 13.93 25.50
C ALA A 111 -5.05 14.14 25.22
N ASN A 112 -4.39 13.15 24.62
CA ASN A 112 -2.95 13.16 24.36
C ASN A 112 -2.63 13.16 22.84
N LEU A 113 -3.59 13.54 22.00
CA LEU A 113 -3.54 13.32 20.56
C LEU A 113 -2.26 13.84 19.91
N SER A 114 -1.88 15.08 20.16
CA SER A 114 -0.71 15.72 19.55
C SER A 114 0.60 15.01 19.89
N ASP A 115 0.84 14.76 21.17
CA ASP A 115 2.09 14.13 21.65
C ASP A 115 2.19 12.67 21.19
N TRP A 116 1.08 11.93 21.32
CA TRP A 116 1.07 10.50 20.96
C TRP A 116 1.07 10.26 19.46
N THR A 117 0.55 11.19 18.66
CA THR A 117 0.65 11.11 17.20
C THR A 117 2.11 11.18 16.75
N VAL A 118 2.88 12.13 17.26
CA VAL A 118 4.32 12.25 16.93
C VAL A 118 5.09 10.99 17.30
N LYS A 119 4.82 10.45 18.50
CA LYS A 119 5.46 9.21 18.96
C LYS A 119 5.02 7.99 18.13
N GLY A 120 3.75 7.91 17.80
CA GLY A 120 3.20 6.85 16.96
C GLY A 120 3.75 6.88 15.54
N ASP A 121 3.84 8.06 14.93
CA ASP A 121 4.44 8.24 13.60
C ASP A 121 5.91 7.80 13.59
N THR A 122 6.65 8.10 14.65
CA THR A 122 8.04 7.63 14.81
C THR A 122 8.10 6.11 14.85
N LEU A 123 7.23 5.46 15.65
CA LEU A 123 7.16 3.99 15.73
C LEU A 123 6.80 3.36 14.39
N LEU A 124 5.82 3.93 13.68
CA LEU A 124 5.42 3.46 12.34
C LEU A 124 6.54 3.62 11.32
N LEU A 125 7.26 4.74 11.37
CA LEU A 125 8.42 4.97 10.50
C LEU A 125 9.52 3.95 10.76
N GLU A 126 9.86 3.70 12.02
CA GLU A 126 10.89 2.71 12.39
C GLU A 126 10.48 1.28 12.03
N ARG A 127 9.18 0.94 12.14
CA ARG A 127 8.66 -0.33 11.66
C ARG A 127 8.81 -0.45 10.14
N ALA A 128 8.36 0.56 9.39
CA ALA A 128 8.47 0.58 7.94
C ALA A 128 9.93 0.52 7.45
N LYS A 129 10.88 1.16 8.15
CA LYS A 129 12.32 1.04 7.87
C LYS A 129 12.81 -0.41 8.03
N ARG A 130 12.42 -1.06 9.14
CA ARG A 130 12.82 -2.46 9.42
C ARG A 130 12.25 -3.43 8.37
N ASP A 131 10.97 -3.27 8.03
CA ASP A 131 10.30 -4.11 7.04
C ASP A 131 10.96 -3.95 5.67
N TYR A 132 11.21 -2.71 5.22
CA TYR A 132 11.92 -2.43 3.98
C TYR A 132 13.34 -3.03 3.95
N ALA A 133 14.09 -2.92 5.04
CA ALA A 133 15.42 -3.51 5.15
C ALA A 133 15.37 -5.04 5.10
N SER A 134 14.39 -5.65 5.78
CA SER A 134 14.16 -7.10 5.78
C SER A 134 13.79 -7.62 4.39
N GLU A 135 12.86 -6.95 3.69
CA GLU A 135 12.47 -7.31 2.31
C GLU A 135 13.65 -7.21 1.35
N ASN A 136 14.45 -6.14 1.42
CA ASN A 136 15.64 -5.98 0.58
C ASN A 136 16.68 -7.07 0.87
N ALA A 137 16.90 -7.40 2.14
CA ALA A 137 17.83 -8.46 2.54
C ALA A 137 17.37 -9.83 2.04
N SER A 138 16.07 -10.13 2.18
CA SER A 138 15.45 -11.36 1.70
C SER A 138 15.56 -11.48 0.17
N PHE A 139 15.30 -10.39 -0.55
CA PHE A 139 15.44 -10.39 -2.01
C PHE A 139 16.90 -10.56 -2.45
N ALA A 140 17.86 -9.90 -1.79
CA ALA A 140 19.28 -10.05 -2.05
C ALA A 140 19.77 -11.48 -1.74
N ALA A 141 19.26 -12.13 -0.70
CA ALA A 141 19.54 -13.54 -0.41
C ALA A 141 19.01 -14.45 -1.52
N TRP A 142 17.74 -14.24 -1.91
CA TRP A 142 17.14 -14.99 -3.00
C TRP A 142 17.90 -14.85 -4.33
N GLN A 143 18.37 -13.65 -4.68
CA GLN A 143 19.18 -13.43 -5.88
C GLN A 143 20.51 -14.19 -5.85
N ARG A 144 21.15 -14.31 -4.68
CA ARG A 144 22.40 -15.07 -4.52
C ARG A 144 22.19 -16.58 -4.66
N GLU A 145 21.04 -17.08 -4.19
CA GLU A 145 20.68 -18.49 -4.27
C GLU A 145 20.21 -18.91 -5.67
N HIS A 146 19.70 -17.95 -6.47
CA HIS A 146 19.12 -18.19 -7.78
C HIS A 146 19.71 -17.27 -8.87
N PRO A 147 21.01 -17.34 -9.13
CA PRO A 147 21.67 -16.45 -10.09
C PRO A 147 21.16 -16.66 -11.53
N GLU A 148 20.65 -17.85 -11.86
CA GLU A 148 20.08 -18.18 -13.16
C GLU A 148 18.69 -17.57 -13.42
N HIS A 149 18.00 -17.12 -12.39
CA HIS A 149 16.64 -16.57 -12.49
C HIS A 149 16.63 -15.09 -12.85
N GLU A 150 17.10 -14.74 -14.04
CA GLU A 150 17.09 -13.35 -14.53
C GLU A 150 15.81 -12.91 -15.25
N THR A 151 14.87 -13.82 -15.45
CA THR A 151 13.64 -13.51 -16.21
C THR A 151 12.80 -12.38 -15.61
N TRP A 152 12.88 -12.21 -14.29
CA TRP A 152 12.18 -11.12 -13.59
C TRP A 152 12.70 -9.73 -14.03
N ARG A 153 13.98 -9.61 -14.37
CA ARG A 153 14.59 -8.35 -14.78
C ARG A 153 13.98 -7.80 -16.08
N LYS A 154 13.55 -8.70 -16.99
CA LYS A 154 12.97 -8.36 -18.29
C LYS A 154 11.50 -7.93 -18.21
N LYS A 155 10.83 -8.18 -17.07
CA LYS A 155 9.42 -7.78 -16.84
C LYS A 155 9.31 -6.25 -16.75
N PRO A 156 8.11 -5.66 -16.99
CA PRO A 156 7.90 -4.25 -16.72
C PRO A 156 8.13 -3.95 -15.23
N PRO A 157 8.53 -2.71 -14.87
CA PRO A 157 8.71 -2.31 -13.48
C PRO A 157 7.41 -2.49 -12.70
N THR A 158 7.52 -2.77 -11.41
CA THR A 158 6.35 -2.82 -10.53
C THR A 158 5.83 -1.40 -10.28
N ARG A 159 4.56 -1.29 -9.89
CA ARG A 159 3.97 0.00 -9.49
C ARG A 159 4.79 0.67 -8.38
N SER A 160 5.21 -0.11 -7.37
CA SER A 160 6.05 0.38 -6.26
C SER A 160 7.41 0.91 -6.74
N GLN A 161 8.06 0.22 -7.69
CA GLN A 161 9.31 0.72 -8.28
C GLN A 161 9.10 2.04 -9.02
N GLY A 162 8.03 2.14 -9.84
CA GLY A 162 7.71 3.38 -10.55
C GLY A 162 7.48 4.54 -9.60
N PHE A 163 6.69 4.32 -8.54
CA PHE A 163 6.45 5.32 -7.50
C PHE A 163 7.75 5.73 -6.78
N LEU A 164 8.59 4.76 -6.42
CA LEU A 164 9.85 5.03 -5.73
C LEU A 164 10.83 5.81 -6.61
N ILE A 165 10.92 5.48 -7.90
CA ILE A 165 11.73 6.24 -8.87
C ILE A 165 11.30 7.71 -8.89
N THR A 166 9.99 7.98 -8.99
CA THR A 166 9.46 9.35 -8.99
C THR A 166 9.82 10.10 -7.70
N ARG A 167 9.72 9.43 -6.54
CA ARG A 167 10.07 10.03 -5.24
C ARG A 167 11.58 10.31 -5.10
N ILE A 168 12.42 9.38 -5.54
CA ILE A 168 13.88 9.56 -5.53
C ILE A 168 14.27 10.71 -6.45
N ALA A 169 13.71 10.73 -7.67
CA ALA A 169 13.97 11.79 -8.65
C ALA A 169 13.63 13.17 -8.09
N ALA A 170 12.45 13.31 -7.46
CA ALA A 170 12.04 14.55 -6.81
C ALA A 170 12.91 14.92 -5.59
N ALA A 171 13.31 13.95 -4.78
CA ALA A 171 14.10 14.21 -3.57
C ALA A 171 15.56 14.59 -3.86
N GLN A 172 16.12 14.10 -4.97
CA GLN A 172 17.52 14.31 -5.36
C GLN A 172 17.68 15.28 -6.53
N ASP A 173 16.58 15.82 -7.04
CA ASP A 173 16.56 16.72 -8.23
C ASP A 173 17.26 16.09 -9.45
N VAL A 174 16.98 14.81 -9.72
CA VAL A 174 17.53 14.07 -10.86
C VAL A 174 16.43 13.64 -11.81
N GLU A 175 16.76 13.53 -13.10
CA GLU A 175 15.79 13.09 -14.11
C GLU A 175 15.48 11.59 -13.93
N PRO A 176 14.17 11.21 -13.85
CA PRO A 176 13.80 9.80 -13.75
C PRO A 176 14.10 9.05 -15.05
N PRO A 177 14.50 7.79 -14.99
CA PRO A 177 14.81 7.01 -16.18
C PRO A 177 13.54 6.72 -16.98
N LEU A 178 13.62 6.84 -18.30
CA LEU A 178 12.52 6.58 -19.22
C LEU A 178 12.53 5.14 -19.73
N ARG A 179 11.35 4.50 -19.79
CA ARG A 179 11.13 3.18 -20.43
C ARG A 179 12.05 2.07 -19.91
N VAL A 180 12.22 1.98 -18.60
CA VAL A 180 13.04 0.95 -17.96
C VAL A 180 12.28 -0.35 -17.74
N ASN A 181 12.99 -1.48 -17.77
CA ASN A 181 12.51 -2.76 -17.28
C ASN A 181 12.66 -2.87 -15.75
N ARG A 182 12.16 -3.97 -15.16
CA ARG A 182 12.19 -4.20 -13.70
C ARG A 182 13.60 -4.25 -13.13
N GLY A 183 14.55 -4.85 -13.86
CA GLY A 183 15.94 -4.94 -13.46
C GLY A 183 16.63 -3.58 -13.47
N GLU A 184 16.45 -2.81 -14.55
CA GLU A 184 17.00 -1.46 -14.67
C GLU A 184 16.41 -0.53 -13.59
N ALA A 185 15.11 -0.64 -13.33
CA ALA A 185 14.44 0.09 -12.25
C ALA A 185 15.03 -0.26 -10.88
N HIS A 186 15.26 -1.55 -10.60
CA HIS A 186 15.90 -2.03 -9.38
C HIS A 186 17.32 -1.45 -9.22
N ASP A 187 18.13 -1.54 -10.27
CA ASP A 187 19.52 -1.08 -10.25
C ASP A 187 19.60 0.46 -10.13
N TRP A 188 18.68 1.18 -10.75
CA TRP A 188 18.59 2.63 -10.61
C TRP A 188 18.23 3.05 -9.19
N ILE A 189 17.22 2.42 -8.58
CA ILE A 189 16.83 2.65 -7.18
C ILE A 189 17.98 2.38 -6.23
N ALA A 190 18.71 1.27 -6.42
CA ALA A 190 19.84 0.89 -5.60
C ALA A 190 20.99 1.93 -5.69
N ARG A 191 21.31 2.41 -6.89
CA ARG A 191 22.33 3.45 -7.12
C ARG A 191 22.02 4.79 -6.45
N HIS A 192 20.73 5.10 -6.28
CA HIS A 192 20.28 6.35 -5.65
C HIS A 192 19.97 6.18 -4.14
N GLY A 193 20.45 5.10 -3.51
CA GLY A 193 20.35 4.89 -2.07
C GLY A 193 19.03 4.34 -1.57
N GLY A 194 18.13 3.90 -2.47
CA GLY A 194 16.86 3.31 -2.09
C GLY A 194 15.78 4.33 -1.75
N ASN A 195 14.90 4.00 -0.80
CA ASN A 195 13.79 4.87 -0.44
C ASN A 195 14.25 6.10 0.36
N PRO A 196 14.09 7.34 -0.16
CA PRO A 196 14.55 8.55 0.52
C PRO A 196 13.88 8.78 1.88
N ARG A 197 12.67 8.23 2.10
CA ARG A 197 11.99 8.27 3.40
C ARG A 197 12.79 7.56 4.51
N PHE A 198 13.64 6.60 4.15
CA PHE A 198 14.38 5.76 5.08
C PHE A 198 15.88 6.04 5.11
N VAL A 199 16.37 6.90 4.23
CA VAL A 199 17.74 7.42 4.33
C VAL A 199 17.76 8.36 5.53
N ALA A 200 18.55 8.02 6.54
CA ALA A 200 18.65 8.80 7.75
C ALA A 200 18.94 10.26 7.41
N GLU A 201 18.18 11.18 7.98
CA GLU A 201 18.49 12.60 7.98
C GLU A 201 19.80 12.80 8.77
N THR A 202 20.92 12.76 8.06
CA THR A 202 22.10 13.46 8.52
C THR A 202 21.80 14.94 8.34
N SER A 203 21.30 15.53 9.42
CA SER A 203 21.24 16.99 9.66
C SER A 203 20.50 17.83 8.61
N THR A 204 19.26 18.20 8.83
CA THR A 204 18.86 19.63 8.89
C THR A 204 17.36 19.74 9.16
N SER A 205 17.06 20.48 10.23
CA SER A 205 15.89 21.31 10.54
C SER A 205 14.53 20.99 9.91
N ALA A 206 13.59 20.76 10.81
CA ALA A 206 12.16 20.87 10.68
C ALA A 206 11.68 21.83 9.58
N THR A 207 10.99 21.28 8.60
CA THR A 207 9.95 22.00 7.87
C THR A 207 8.79 21.03 7.70
N SER A 208 7.71 21.35 8.40
CA SER A 208 6.40 20.76 8.32
C SER A 208 5.93 20.72 6.86
N LEU A 209 5.72 19.51 6.33
CA LEU A 209 4.92 19.32 5.12
C LEU A 209 3.79 18.37 5.46
N ASN A 210 2.64 18.98 5.74
CA ASN A 210 1.35 18.34 5.64
C ASN A 210 1.14 17.93 4.17
N ALA A 211 1.35 16.68 3.86
CA ALA A 211 0.86 16.06 2.64
C ALA A 211 -0.13 14.98 3.08
N THR A 212 -1.38 15.22 2.86
CA THR A 212 -2.46 14.24 2.87
C THR A 212 -2.22 13.27 1.72
N ASP A 213 -1.47 12.21 1.98
CA ASP A 213 -1.39 11.06 1.10
C ASP A 213 -2.38 10.00 1.60
N GLN A 214 -3.45 9.84 0.88
CA GLN A 214 -4.28 8.64 0.95
C GLN A 214 -3.47 7.50 0.31
N ASP A 215 -2.75 6.76 1.15
CA ASP A 215 -2.13 5.50 0.76
C ASP A 215 -3.22 4.41 0.71
N ASP A 216 -3.65 4.07 -0.49
CA ASP A 216 -4.29 2.80 -0.75
C ASP A 216 -3.24 1.70 -0.57
N ASP A 217 -3.19 1.13 0.64
CA ASP A 217 -2.40 -0.06 0.97
C ASP A 217 -2.96 -1.29 0.24
N ASP A 218 -2.56 -1.46 -1.02
CA ASP A 218 -2.58 -2.77 -1.67
C ASP A 218 -1.18 -3.39 -1.50
N ALA A 219 -0.99 -4.07 -0.37
CA ALA A 219 0.20 -4.86 -0.09
C ALA A 219 0.35 -5.92 -1.17
N CYS A 220 1.23 -5.65 -2.13
CA CYS A 220 1.64 -6.64 -3.12
C CYS A 220 2.58 -7.63 -2.46
N ALA A 221 2.03 -8.75 -1.99
CA ALA A 221 2.82 -9.93 -1.68
C ALA A 221 3.56 -10.38 -2.94
N PRO A 222 4.83 -10.81 -2.86
CA PRO A 222 5.51 -11.40 -3.99
C PRO A 222 4.75 -12.66 -4.43
N ASP A 223 4.35 -12.68 -5.70
CA ASP A 223 3.78 -13.84 -6.37
C ASP A 223 4.84 -14.95 -6.42
N LEU A 224 4.88 -15.77 -5.38
CA LEU A 224 5.61 -17.03 -5.35
C LEU A 224 4.78 -18.04 -6.12
N GLY A 225 5.02 -18.13 -7.42
CA GLY A 225 4.39 -19.08 -8.31
C GLY A 225 4.37 -20.49 -7.71
N GLU A 226 3.17 -21.00 -7.47
CA GLU A 226 2.92 -22.38 -7.09
C GLU A 226 3.56 -23.34 -8.09
N LYS A 227 4.58 -24.07 -7.65
CA LYS A 227 4.98 -25.32 -8.29
C LYS A 227 4.02 -26.40 -7.80
N ARG A 228 3.02 -26.74 -8.61
CA ARG A 228 2.40 -28.06 -8.54
C ARG A 228 3.41 -29.09 -9.02
N VAL A 229 3.82 -29.95 -8.12
CA VAL A 229 4.48 -31.22 -8.44
C VAL A 229 3.37 -32.25 -8.63
N SER A 230 3.37 -32.87 -9.80
CA SER A 230 2.60 -34.06 -10.11
C SER A 230 3.17 -35.25 -9.37
#